data_52b24add24bba4f6b9ad965b4253182e
#
_entry.id   52b24add24bba4f6b9ad965b4253182e
#
_cell.length_a   1.000
_cell.length_b   1.000
_cell.length_c   1.000
_cell.angle_alpha   90.00
_cell.angle_beta   90.00
_cell.angle_gamma   90.00
#
_symmetry.space_group_name_H-M   'P 1'
#
loop_
_entity.id
_entity.type
_entity.pdbx_description
1 polymer ?
#
loop_
_entity_poly.entity_id
_entity_poly.type
_entity_poly.pdbx_seq_one_letter_code
_entity_poly.pdbx_strand_id
1 'polypeptide(L)'
;MNSKKIALFLTVLIMGLCLTSGTRQTTIFVIGDSTAAEKGEPDTNPERGWGMVLQGFFDEHVLIENHAVNGRSSKSFLDEGRWQVILDRIKPGDYVFIQFGHNDEKQQLDRHTEPGSTFDAHLERYVSETREKGGIPVLFSCVVRRNFYQKVDSGIDDESLRNMSFSDELINSDTLIDTHGTYKDVPRVVAQKMGVKFIDANRITHDLEQSMGIAGSRK
;
A
#
# COMPACT_ATOMS: atom_id res chain seq x y z
N MET A 1 19.49 55.87 -19.03
CA MET A 1 18.52 55.36 -18.01
C MET A 1 19.21 55.49 -16.67
N ASN A 2 18.61 56.15 -15.72
CA ASN A 2 19.29 56.52 -14.45
C ASN A 2 19.48 55.23 -13.56
N SER A 3 20.67 55.06 -12.99
CA SER A 3 21.04 53.90 -12.16
C SER A 3 19.98 53.54 -11.09
N LYS A 4 19.32 54.57 -10.53
CA LYS A 4 18.20 54.38 -9.56
C LYS A 4 16.96 53.74 -10.19
N LYS A 5 16.69 53.95 -11.48
CA LYS A 5 15.55 53.28 -12.18
C LYS A 5 15.89 51.82 -12.52
N ILE A 6 17.17 51.54 -12.82
CA ILE A 6 17.62 50.15 -13.08
C ILE A 6 17.56 49.33 -11.78
N ALA A 7 18.00 49.89 -10.64
CA ALA A 7 17.94 49.24 -9.34
C ALA A 7 16.49 48.96 -8.92
N LEU A 8 15.58 49.91 -9.10
CA LEU A 8 14.15 49.73 -8.81
C LEU A 8 13.50 48.63 -9.69
N PHE A 9 13.88 48.57 -10.98
CA PHE A 9 13.36 47.54 -11.88
C PHE A 9 13.85 46.13 -11.55
N LEU A 10 15.13 46.01 -11.15
CA LEU A 10 15.70 44.75 -10.66
C LEU A 10 15.07 44.29 -9.33
N THR A 11 14.78 45.22 -8.42
CA THR A 11 14.12 44.89 -7.13
C THR A 11 12.69 44.42 -7.34
N VAL A 12 11.93 45.05 -8.23
CA VAL A 12 10.56 44.66 -8.58
C VAL A 12 10.55 43.30 -9.31
N LEU A 13 11.53 43.02 -10.18
CA LEU A 13 11.66 41.73 -10.88
C LEU A 13 12.01 40.61 -9.91
N ILE A 14 12.91 40.85 -8.94
CA ILE A 14 13.26 39.84 -7.90
C ILE A 14 12.09 39.63 -6.96
N MET A 15 11.35 40.68 -6.56
CA MET A 15 10.14 40.55 -5.75
C MET A 15 9.01 39.82 -6.48
N GLY A 16 8.88 39.99 -7.81
CA GLY A 16 7.91 39.26 -8.65
C GLY A 16 8.22 37.77 -8.79
N LEU A 17 9.51 37.36 -8.76
CA LEU A 17 9.90 35.96 -8.79
C LEU A 17 9.68 35.23 -7.45
N CYS A 18 9.61 35.95 -6.32
CA CYS A 18 9.38 35.35 -5.00
C CYS A 18 7.89 35.08 -4.67
N LEU A 19 6.94 35.57 -5.49
CA LEU A 19 5.51 35.51 -5.19
C LEU A 19 4.74 34.35 -5.86
N THR A 20 5.41 33.45 -6.57
CA THR A 20 4.77 32.28 -7.18
C THR A 20 5.26 30.95 -6.61
N SER A 21 5.65 30.90 -5.35
CA SER A 21 5.78 29.62 -4.65
C SER A 21 4.38 29.15 -4.27
N GLY A 22 3.56 28.84 -5.23
CA GLY A 22 2.41 28.01 -5.02
C GLY A 22 2.91 26.70 -4.40
N THR A 23 2.46 26.37 -3.21
CA THR A 23 2.79 25.10 -2.57
C THR A 23 2.34 23.99 -3.53
N ARG A 24 3.31 23.27 -4.11
CA ARG A 24 2.98 22.15 -5.00
C ARG A 24 2.19 21.12 -4.18
N GLN A 25 1.06 20.71 -4.72
CA GLN A 25 0.29 19.59 -4.15
C GLN A 25 1.18 18.33 -4.11
N THR A 26 1.27 17.69 -2.95
CA THR A 26 1.99 16.42 -2.77
C THR A 26 1.09 15.28 -3.22
N THR A 27 1.60 14.38 -4.05
CA THR A 27 0.86 13.17 -4.42
C THR A 27 1.30 11.98 -3.57
N ILE A 28 0.33 11.20 -3.10
CA ILE A 28 0.55 9.88 -2.50
C ILE A 28 0.03 8.84 -3.47
N PHE A 29 0.93 8.11 -4.10
CA PHE A 29 0.60 6.96 -4.93
C PHE A 29 0.44 5.74 -4.03
N VAL A 30 -0.72 5.08 -4.10
CA VAL A 30 -0.96 3.82 -3.38
C VAL A 30 -0.84 2.67 -4.36
N ILE A 31 0.10 1.77 -4.15
CA ILE A 31 0.24 0.53 -4.91
C ILE A 31 0.01 -0.68 -4.01
N GLY A 32 -0.68 -1.69 -4.55
CA GLY A 32 -1.03 -2.84 -3.75
C GLY A 32 -2.06 -3.75 -4.42
N ASP A 33 -2.66 -4.58 -3.61
CA ASP A 33 -3.63 -5.60 -4.00
C ASP A 33 -5.08 -5.18 -3.72
N SER A 34 -5.98 -6.19 -3.67
CA SER A 34 -7.42 -6.00 -3.45
C SER A 34 -7.77 -5.33 -2.12
N THR A 35 -6.90 -5.40 -1.12
CA THR A 35 -7.19 -4.83 0.20
C THR A 35 -7.07 -3.30 0.22
N ALA A 36 -6.32 -2.74 -0.74
CA ALA A 36 -6.21 -1.28 -0.93
C ALA A 36 -7.01 -0.77 -2.15
N ALA A 37 -7.34 -1.64 -3.11
CA ALA A 37 -7.89 -1.28 -4.41
C ALA A 37 -9.28 -0.64 -4.35
N GLU A 38 -9.58 0.19 -5.36
CA GLU A 38 -10.94 0.64 -5.64
C GLU A 38 -11.88 -0.55 -5.86
N LYS A 39 -13.11 -0.42 -5.34
CA LYS A 39 -14.19 -1.38 -5.55
C LYS A 39 -15.30 -0.71 -6.34
N GLY A 40 -15.68 -1.34 -7.45
CA GLY A 40 -16.82 -0.88 -8.24
C GLY A 40 -18.16 -1.11 -7.52
N GLU A 41 -19.20 -0.48 -8.03
CA GLU A 41 -20.59 -0.71 -7.65
C GLU A 41 -20.86 -0.56 -6.14
N PRO A 42 -20.60 0.63 -5.55
CA PRO A 42 -20.66 0.83 -4.10
C PRO A 42 -22.03 0.53 -3.47
N ASP A 43 -23.10 0.53 -4.28
CA ASP A 43 -24.46 0.26 -3.81
C ASP A 43 -24.75 -1.25 -3.67
N THR A 44 -24.03 -2.09 -4.40
CA THR A 44 -24.24 -3.55 -4.42
C THR A 44 -23.05 -4.34 -3.87
N ASN A 45 -21.84 -3.78 -3.94
CA ASN A 45 -20.62 -4.38 -3.41
C ASN A 45 -20.27 -3.77 -2.05
N PRO A 46 -20.36 -4.52 -0.94
CA PRO A 46 -20.00 -4.03 0.40
C PRO A 46 -18.49 -3.91 0.62
N GLU A 47 -17.66 -4.51 -0.25
CA GLU A 47 -16.20 -4.46 -0.07
C GLU A 47 -15.66 -3.04 -0.19
N ARG A 48 -14.67 -2.72 0.63
CA ARG A 48 -13.93 -1.46 0.54
C ARG A 48 -12.42 -1.73 0.67
N GLY A 49 -11.64 -1.20 -0.27
CA GLY A 49 -10.20 -1.12 -0.09
C GLY A 49 -9.83 0.10 0.76
N TRP A 50 -8.86 -0.02 1.64
CA TRP A 50 -8.46 1.09 2.50
C TRP A 50 -7.98 2.34 1.71
N GLY A 51 -7.45 2.14 0.51
CA GLY A 51 -7.04 3.23 -0.37
C GLY A 51 -8.20 4.11 -0.86
N MET A 52 -9.44 3.56 -0.92
CA MET A 52 -10.64 4.30 -1.35
C MET A 52 -10.99 5.46 -0.41
N VAL A 53 -10.72 5.30 0.86
CA VAL A 53 -11.13 6.27 1.89
C VAL A 53 -9.99 7.18 2.32
N LEU A 54 -8.78 6.91 1.83
CA LEU A 54 -7.57 7.57 2.30
C LEU A 54 -7.59 9.09 2.06
N GLN A 55 -8.17 9.56 0.95
CA GLN A 55 -8.29 10.99 0.64
C GLN A 55 -9.03 11.77 1.75
N GLY A 56 -9.98 11.13 2.42
CA GLY A 56 -10.75 11.77 3.50
C GLY A 56 -9.93 12.13 4.75
N PHE A 57 -8.70 11.68 4.85
CA PHE A 57 -7.78 11.96 5.96
C PHE A 57 -6.76 13.07 5.64
N PHE A 58 -6.82 13.64 4.44
CA PHE A 58 -5.90 14.68 3.98
C PHE A 58 -6.68 15.89 3.44
N ASP A 59 -6.06 17.05 3.53
CA ASP A 59 -6.57 18.29 2.95
C ASP A 59 -6.25 18.42 1.45
N GLU A 60 -6.61 19.55 0.85
CA GLU A 60 -6.42 19.83 -0.58
C GLU A 60 -4.95 19.92 -1.02
N HIS A 61 -4.00 19.98 -0.09
CA HIS A 61 -2.57 19.99 -0.40
C HIS A 61 -2.00 18.61 -0.70
N VAL A 62 -2.78 17.55 -0.43
CA VAL A 62 -2.41 16.16 -0.69
C VAL A 62 -3.41 15.51 -1.65
N LEU A 63 -2.91 14.94 -2.72
CA LEU A 63 -3.69 14.14 -3.67
C LEU A 63 -3.40 12.66 -3.44
N ILE A 64 -4.43 11.85 -3.27
CA ILE A 64 -4.30 10.39 -3.22
C ILE A 64 -4.60 9.83 -4.61
N GLU A 65 -3.63 9.11 -5.17
CA GLU A 65 -3.81 8.33 -6.39
C GLU A 65 -3.74 6.84 -6.07
N ASN A 66 -4.89 6.20 -5.99
CA ASN A 66 -4.98 4.79 -5.69
C ASN A 66 -4.82 3.94 -6.96
N HIS A 67 -3.66 3.32 -7.11
CA HIS A 67 -3.31 2.42 -8.21
C HIS A 67 -3.32 0.94 -7.82
N ALA A 68 -3.76 0.61 -6.61
CA ALA A 68 -3.89 -0.78 -6.17
C ALA A 68 -4.93 -1.53 -7.03
N VAL A 69 -4.68 -2.81 -7.31
CA VAL A 69 -5.51 -3.62 -8.20
C VAL A 69 -5.78 -5.00 -7.60
N ASN A 70 -7.05 -5.41 -7.67
CA ASN A 70 -7.48 -6.73 -7.20
C ASN A 70 -6.62 -7.87 -7.79
N GLY A 71 -6.17 -8.79 -6.94
CA GLY A 71 -5.48 -10.00 -7.34
C GLY A 71 -4.00 -9.82 -7.72
N ARG A 72 -3.43 -8.62 -7.58
CA ARG A 72 -2.02 -8.37 -7.94
C ARG A 72 -1.10 -8.64 -6.74
N SER A 73 0.00 -9.30 -7.05
CA SER A 73 1.16 -9.45 -6.17
C SER A 73 2.21 -8.39 -6.51
N SER A 74 3.26 -8.30 -5.71
CA SER A 74 4.43 -7.47 -6.02
C SER A 74 5.03 -7.82 -7.39
N LYS A 75 5.02 -9.11 -7.76
CA LYS A 75 5.49 -9.63 -9.05
C LYS A 75 4.57 -9.21 -10.20
N SER A 76 3.29 -9.59 -10.14
CA SER A 76 2.36 -9.35 -11.25
C SER A 76 2.13 -7.85 -11.52
N PHE A 77 2.23 -7.01 -10.49
CA PHE A 77 2.15 -5.55 -10.64
C PHE A 77 3.33 -4.99 -11.46
N LEU A 78 4.52 -5.58 -11.32
CA LEU A 78 5.70 -5.28 -12.15
C LEU A 78 5.53 -5.82 -13.56
N ASP A 79 5.20 -7.11 -13.69
CA ASP A 79 5.16 -7.83 -14.96
C ASP A 79 4.11 -7.26 -15.92
N GLU A 80 2.99 -6.72 -15.38
CA GLU A 80 1.94 -6.06 -16.15
C GLU A 80 2.27 -4.60 -16.53
N GLY A 81 3.46 -4.10 -16.18
CA GLY A 81 3.88 -2.72 -16.47
C GLY A 81 3.16 -1.64 -15.65
N ARG A 82 2.35 -2.02 -14.65
CA ARG A 82 1.59 -1.07 -13.82
C ARG A 82 2.50 -0.13 -13.05
N TRP A 83 3.60 -0.65 -12.54
CA TRP A 83 4.59 0.14 -11.84
C TRP A 83 5.22 1.22 -12.72
N GLN A 84 5.54 0.92 -13.98
CA GLN A 84 6.15 1.89 -14.87
C GLN A 84 5.28 3.15 -15.06
N VAL A 85 3.96 2.97 -15.16
CA VAL A 85 3.00 4.09 -15.30
C VAL A 85 3.09 5.06 -14.12
N ILE A 86 3.29 4.53 -12.91
CA ILE A 86 3.40 5.33 -11.69
C ILE A 86 4.78 5.98 -11.61
N LEU A 87 5.83 5.19 -11.88
CA LEU A 87 7.22 5.62 -11.83
C LEU A 87 7.49 6.84 -12.72
N ASP A 88 6.84 6.90 -13.90
CA ASP A 88 6.96 8.03 -14.84
C ASP A 88 6.29 9.32 -14.32
N ARG A 89 5.43 9.23 -13.31
CA ARG A 89 4.65 10.34 -12.76
C ARG A 89 5.19 10.86 -11.43
N ILE A 90 5.98 10.06 -10.71
CA ILE A 90 6.57 10.44 -9.43
C ILE A 90 7.45 11.69 -9.61
N LYS A 91 7.26 12.65 -8.72
CA LYS A 91 8.05 13.88 -8.63
C LYS A 91 8.72 13.96 -7.25
N PRO A 92 9.84 14.69 -7.12
CA PRO A 92 10.49 14.85 -5.84
C PRO A 92 9.51 15.34 -4.74
N GLY A 93 9.49 14.63 -3.60
CA GLY A 93 8.61 14.90 -2.48
C GLY A 93 7.24 14.19 -2.52
N ASP A 94 6.89 13.47 -3.59
CA ASP A 94 5.73 12.59 -3.61
C ASP A 94 5.98 11.34 -2.76
N TYR A 95 4.92 10.73 -2.28
CA TYR A 95 5.00 9.47 -1.53
C TYR A 95 4.53 8.30 -2.39
N VAL A 96 5.10 7.12 -2.10
CA VAL A 96 4.60 5.85 -2.62
C VAL A 96 4.31 4.93 -1.43
N PHE A 97 3.06 4.60 -1.22
CA PHE A 97 2.58 3.63 -0.24
C PHE A 97 2.53 2.27 -0.89
N ILE A 98 3.30 1.32 -0.37
CA ILE A 98 3.55 0.02 -1.00
C ILE A 98 3.03 -1.08 -0.08
N GLN A 99 1.95 -1.78 -0.48
CA GLN A 99 1.36 -2.88 0.28
C GLN A 99 1.09 -4.09 -0.61
N PHE A 100 1.84 -5.16 -0.40
CA PHE A 100 1.68 -6.46 -1.05
C PHE A 100 1.80 -7.59 -0.03
N GLY A 101 1.50 -8.83 -0.45
CA GLY A 101 1.62 -10.04 0.36
C GLY A 101 0.49 -11.03 0.12
N HIS A 102 -0.78 -10.58 0.11
CA HIS A 102 -1.96 -11.45 -0.05
C HIS A 102 -1.96 -12.33 -1.31
N ASN A 103 -1.37 -11.85 -2.40
CA ASN A 103 -1.28 -12.60 -3.65
C ASN A 103 0.11 -13.18 -3.90
N ASP A 104 1.11 -12.62 -3.24
CA ASP A 104 2.49 -13.11 -3.29
C ASP A 104 2.62 -14.52 -2.70
N GLU A 105 1.84 -14.83 -1.67
CA GLU A 105 1.82 -16.14 -1.00
C GLU A 105 1.06 -17.23 -1.78
N LYS A 106 0.31 -16.86 -2.84
CA LYS A 106 -0.46 -17.82 -3.64
C LYS A 106 0.46 -18.63 -4.55
N GLN A 107 0.13 -19.91 -4.79
CA GLN A 107 0.97 -20.84 -5.54
C GLN A 107 0.98 -20.60 -7.06
N GLN A 108 0.09 -19.75 -7.58
CA GLN A 108 0.04 -19.46 -9.02
C GLN A 108 1.30 -18.71 -9.46
N LEU A 109 2.01 -19.25 -10.46
CA LEU A 109 3.32 -18.77 -10.94
C LEU A 109 3.31 -17.32 -11.45
N ASP A 110 2.16 -16.83 -11.90
CA ASP A 110 1.97 -15.46 -12.38
C ASP A 110 2.07 -14.42 -11.26
N ARG A 111 1.87 -14.84 -10.01
CA ARG A 111 1.84 -13.94 -8.84
C ARG A 111 2.72 -14.37 -7.67
N HIS A 112 3.09 -15.64 -7.61
CA HIS A 112 3.89 -16.18 -6.50
C HIS A 112 5.25 -15.52 -6.38
N THR A 113 5.66 -15.25 -5.15
CA THR A 113 7.00 -14.79 -4.77
C THR A 113 7.43 -15.50 -3.48
N GLU A 114 8.73 -15.54 -3.20
CA GLU A 114 9.28 -16.19 -2.01
C GLU A 114 9.86 -15.17 -1.04
N PRO A 115 9.44 -15.20 0.26
CA PRO A 115 10.09 -14.47 1.33
C PRO A 115 11.58 -14.82 1.45
N GLY A 116 12.40 -13.81 1.72
CA GLY A 116 13.87 -13.98 1.78
C GLY A 116 14.56 -13.99 0.41
N SER A 117 13.79 -13.84 -0.68
CA SER A 117 14.35 -13.81 -2.04
C SER A 117 13.55 -12.90 -2.98
N THR A 118 12.60 -13.43 -3.77
CA THR A 118 11.92 -12.66 -4.81
C THR A 118 10.95 -11.63 -4.27
N PHE A 119 10.27 -11.90 -3.16
CA PHE A 119 9.39 -10.90 -2.53
C PHE A 119 10.19 -9.69 -2.03
N ASP A 120 11.29 -9.96 -1.31
CA ASP A 120 12.21 -8.92 -0.83
C ASP A 120 12.75 -8.09 -2.00
N ALA A 121 13.22 -8.76 -3.05
CA ALA A 121 13.81 -8.10 -4.23
C ALA A 121 12.79 -7.16 -4.93
N HIS A 122 11.52 -7.55 -5.03
CA HIS A 122 10.50 -6.68 -5.60
C HIS A 122 10.25 -5.46 -4.72
N LEU A 123 10.14 -5.62 -3.40
CA LEU A 123 9.96 -4.50 -2.48
C LEU A 123 11.17 -3.56 -2.51
N GLU A 124 12.40 -4.11 -2.53
CA GLU A 124 13.63 -3.33 -2.66
C GLU A 124 13.67 -2.53 -3.97
N ARG A 125 13.21 -3.13 -5.07
CA ARG A 125 13.07 -2.46 -6.35
C ARG A 125 12.12 -1.28 -6.29
N TYR A 126 10.89 -1.45 -5.76
CA TYR A 126 9.93 -0.35 -5.59
C TYR A 126 10.52 0.79 -4.78
N VAL A 127 11.21 0.47 -3.68
CA VAL A 127 11.86 1.46 -2.82
C VAL A 127 12.96 2.22 -3.55
N SER A 128 13.86 1.50 -4.25
CA SER A 128 15.01 2.10 -4.94
C SER A 128 14.56 3.00 -6.07
N GLU A 129 13.67 2.51 -6.95
CA GLU A 129 13.18 3.26 -8.10
C GLU A 129 12.34 4.49 -7.67
N THR A 130 11.57 4.39 -6.56
CA THR A 130 10.90 5.55 -5.96
C THR A 130 11.88 6.64 -5.54
N ARG A 131 12.97 6.24 -4.86
CA ARG A 131 14.01 7.18 -4.42
C ARG A 131 14.77 7.81 -5.57
N GLU A 132 15.03 7.06 -6.63
CA GLU A 132 15.67 7.58 -7.86
C GLU A 132 14.88 8.72 -8.50
N LYS A 133 13.55 8.71 -8.35
CA LYS A 133 12.67 9.79 -8.77
C LYS A 133 12.54 10.93 -7.74
N GLY A 134 13.22 10.83 -6.59
CA GLY A 134 13.09 11.78 -5.49
C GLY A 134 11.81 11.60 -4.66
N GLY A 135 11.09 10.49 -4.85
CA GLY A 135 9.92 10.11 -4.06
C GLY A 135 10.28 9.52 -2.71
N ILE A 136 9.32 9.43 -1.83
CA ILE A 136 9.43 8.93 -0.46
C ILE A 136 8.66 7.61 -0.34
N PRO A 137 9.33 6.45 -0.37
CA PRO A 137 8.66 5.16 -0.21
C PRO A 137 8.27 4.90 1.25
N VAL A 138 7.09 4.29 1.44
CA VAL A 138 6.59 3.79 2.72
C VAL A 138 6.11 2.37 2.52
N LEU A 139 6.71 1.42 3.23
CA LEU A 139 6.32 0.01 3.17
C LEU A 139 5.24 -0.30 4.21
N PHE A 140 4.27 -1.10 3.81
CA PHE A 140 3.22 -1.63 4.68
C PHE A 140 3.31 -3.14 4.70
N SER A 141 3.07 -3.76 5.86
CA SER A 141 2.71 -5.17 5.89
C SER A 141 1.31 -5.37 5.28
N CYS A 142 1.03 -6.58 4.77
CA CYS A 142 -0.33 -6.93 4.35
C CYS A 142 -1.27 -6.87 5.56
N VAL A 143 -2.52 -6.42 5.35
CA VAL A 143 -3.56 -6.46 6.39
C VAL A 143 -3.86 -7.92 6.76
N VAL A 144 -4.36 -8.17 7.97
CA VAL A 144 -4.75 -9.52 8.38
C VAL A 144 -5.95 -10.02 7.56
N ARG A 145 -6.08 -11.32 7.38
CA ARG A 145 -7.34 -11.93 6.94
C ARG A 145 -8.22 -12.18 8.14
N ARG A 146 -9.51 -11.94 7.98
CA ARG A 146 -10.52 -12.32 8.97
C ARG A 146 -10.63 -13.84 9.03
N ASN A 147 -9.76 -14.46 9.81
CA ASN A 147 -9.72 -15.91 9.97
C ASN A 147 -9.83 -16.30 11.46
N PHE A 148 -10.99 -16.85 11.86
CA PHE A 148 -11.26 -17.40 13.19
C PHE A 148 -11.30 -18.93 13.16
N TYR A 149 -10.49 -19.54 12.32
CA TYR A 149 -10.36 -20.99 12.19
C TYR A 149 -8.96 -21.41 12.59
N GLN A 150 -8.89 -22.20 13.65
CA GLN A 150 -7.66 -22.88 14.03
C GLN A 150 -7.60 -24.21 13.29
N LYS A 151 -6.56 -24.43 12.49
CA LYS A 151 -6.33 -25.67 11.78
C LYS A 151 -6.28 -26.83 12.77
N VAL A 152 -7.27 -27.69 12.71
CA VAL A 152 -7.22 -29.03 13.26
C VAL A 152 -6.77 -29.95 12.13
N ASP A 153 -6.24 -31.11 12.43
CA ASP A 153 -5.67 -32.07 11.45
C ASP A 153 -6.79 -32.63 10.52
N SER A 154 -7.41 -31.74 9.76
CA SER A 154 -8.64 -31.95 8.99
C SER A 154 -8.40 -32.20 7.49
N GLY A 155 -7.12 -32.20 7.07
CA GLY A 155 -6.76 -32.31 5.64
C GLY A 155 -7.08 -31.09 4.78
N ILE A 156 -7.56 -29.98 5.36
CA ILE A 156 -7.76 -28.72 4.64
C ILE A 156 -6.40 -28.05 4.50
N ASP A 157 -5.98 -27.82 3.25
CA ASP A 157 -4.73 -27.11 2.98
C ASP A 157 -4.84 -25.60 3.23
N ASP A 158 -3.69 -24.93 3.39
CA ASP A 158 -3.63 -23.52 3.74
C ASP A 158 -4.20 -22.61 2.65
N GLU A 159 -4.15 -23.00 1.37
CA GLU A 159 -4.75 -22.22 0.28
C GLU A 159 -6.28 -22.31 0.32
N SER A 160 -6.82 -23.49 0.60
CA SER A 160 -8.26 -23.67 0.81
C SER A 160 -8.74 -22.82 1.99
N LEU A 161 -8.01 -22.81 3.12
CA LEU A 161 -8.33 -21.95 4.26
C LEU A 161 -8.30 -20.47 3.91
N ARG A 162 -7.34 -20.03 3.12
CA ARG A 162 -7.27 -18.63 2.65
C ARG A 162 -8.44 -18.22 1.76
N ASN A 163 -8.93 -19.16 0.94
CA ASN A 163 -10.06 -18.92 0.04
C ASN A 163 -11.43 -19.03 0.75
N MET A 164 -11.50 -19.78 1.85
CA MET A 164 -12.73 -20.07 2.62
C MET A 164 -12.93 -19.15 3.82
N SER A 165 -12.07 -18.19 4.06
CA SER A 165 -12.06 -17.31 5.24
C SER A 165 -13.35 -16.49 5.45
N PHE A 166 -14.26 -16.50 4.50
CA PHE A 166 -15.57 -15.83 4.57
C PHE A 166 -16.72 -16.78 4.94
N SER A 167 -16.48 -18.09 5.06
CA SER A 167 -17.50 -19.08 5.42
C SER A 167 -17.61 -19.23 6.93
N ASP A 168 -18.83 -19.11 7.46
CA ASP A 168 -19.12 -19.33 8.89
C ASP A 168 -18.93 -20.77 9.32
N GLU A 169 -18.98 -21.70 8.40
CA GLU A 169 -18.81 -23.13 8.65
C GLU A 169 -17.41 -23.48 9.15
N LEU A 170 -16.46 -22.57 8.97
CA LEU A 170 -15.07 -22.76 9.38
C LEU A 170 -14.69 -22.02 10.67
N ILE A 171 -15.63 -21.40 11.37
CA ILE A 171 -15.33 -20.74 12.65
C ILE A 171 -15.28 -21.78 13.75
N ASN A 172 -14.09 -21.98 14.34
CA ASN A 172 -13.87 -22.86 15.47
C ASN A 172 -12.99 -22.25 16.58
N SER A 173 -12.69 -20.95 16.47
CA SER A 173 -11.87 -20.20 17.42
C SER A 173 -12.46 -18.80 17.62
N ASP A 174 -12.35 -18.26 18.80
CA ASP A 174 -12.59 -16.85 19.13
C ASP A 174 -11.33 -15.99 18.98
N THR A 175 -10.20 -16.61 18.67
CA THR A 175 -8.93 -15.99 18.41
C THR A 175 -8.69 -15.85 16.91
N LEU A 176 -8.38 -14.64 16.46
CA LEU A 176 -8.02 -14.36 15.08
C LEU A 176 -6.66 -14.99 14.76
N ILE A 177 -6.61 -15.82 13.72
CA ILE A 177 -5.41 -16.55 13.31
C ILE A 177 -4.84 -15.92 12.04
N ASP A 178 -3.64 -15.36 12.12
CA ASP A 178 -2.93 -14.84 10.97
C ASP A 178 -2.44 -15.98 10.04
N THR A 179 -2.75 -15.89 8.76
CA THR A 179 -2.41 -16.92 7.77
C THR A 179 -1.31 -16.51 6.81
N HIS A 180 -0.69 -15.31 6.99
CA HIS A 180 0.31 -14.79 6.04
C HIS A 180 1.72 -15.34 6.25
N GLY A 181 1.97 -16.07 7.34
CA GLY A 181 3.30 -16.59 7.63
C GLY A 181 4.35 -15.47 7.61
N THR A 182 5.48 -15.73 6.96
CA THR A 182 6.60 -14.78 6.87
C THR A 182 6.35 -13.60 5.92
N TYR A 183 5.36 -13.67 5.02
CA TYR A 183 5.07 -12.56 4.10
C TYR A 183 4.73 -11.25 4.82
N LYS A 184 4.09 -11.30 5.99
CA LYS A 184 3.80 -10.11 6.79
C LYS A 184 5.03 -9.42 7.35
N ASP A 185 6.13 -10.17 7.56
CA ASP A 185 7.34 -9.68 8.21
C ASP A 185 8.34 -9.08 7.21
N VAL A 186 8.36 -9.56 5.96
CA VAL A 186 9.30 -9.11 4.91
C VAL A 186 9.29 -7.60 4.72
N PRO A 187 8.15 -6.88 4.63
CA PRO A 187 8.15 -5.43 4.43
C PRO A 187 8.87 -4.68 5.55
N ARG A 188 8.79 -5.19 6.80
CA ARG A 188 9.54 -4.64 7.95
C ARG A 188 11.03 -4.83 7.79
N VAL A 189 11.46 -6.04 7.41
CA VAL A 189 12.89 -6.38 7.21
C VAL A 189 13.48 -5.52 6.10
N VAL A 190 12.79 -5.40 4.96
CA VAL A 190 13.21 -4.56 3.84
C VAL A 190 13.25 -3.09 4.24
N ALA A 191 12.25 -2.61 4.98
CA ALA A 191 12.22 -1.22 5.46
C ALA A 191 13.42 -0.89 6.36
N GLN A 192 13.76 -1.80 7.28
CA GLN A 192 14.94 -1.64 8.14
C GLN A 192 16.24 -1.67 7.32
N LYS A 193 16.38 -2.62 6.41
CA LYS A 193 17.56 -2.75 5.52
C LYS A 193 17.79 -1.50 4.70
N MET A 194 16.72 -0.93 4.15
CA MET A 194 16.79 0.20 3.24
C MET A 194 16.62 1.56 3.93
N GLY A 195 16.35 1.60 5.23
CA GLY A 195 16.15 2.84 5.99
C GLY A 195 14.94 3.64 5.49
N VAL A 196 13.79 2.98 5.29
CA VAL A 196 12.52 3.60 4.89
C VAL A 196 11.48 3.47 6.00
N LYS A 197 10.41 4.27 5.91
CA LYS A 197 9.28 4.17 6.83
C LYS A 197 8.53 2.85 6.64
N PHE A 198 8.08 2.28 7.74
CA PHE A 198 7.26 1.08 7.79
C PHE A 198 6.00 1.31 8.61
N ILE A 199 4.88 0.80 8.13
CA ILE A 199 3.60 0.77 8.83
C ILE A 199 3.16 -0.68 8.98
N ASP A 200 2.98 -1.12 10.22
CA ASP A 200 2.55 -2.47 10.56
C ASP A 200 1.02 -2.61 10.42
N ALA A 201 0.55 -2.60 9.17
CA ALA A 201 -0.88 -2.73 8.87
C ALA A 201 -1.43 -4.09 9.32
N ASN A 202 -0.61 -5.15 9.28
CA ASN A 202 -1.01 -6.47 9.75
C ASN A 202 -1.38 -6.44 11.23
N ARG A 203 -0.49 -5.95 12.09
CA ARG A 203 -0.74 -5.85 13.53
C ARG A 203 -1.92 -4.92 13.84
N ILE A 204 -1.99 -3.76 13.19
CA ILE A 204 -3.08 -2.79 13.41
C ILE A 204 -4.44 -3.41 13.09
N THR A 205 -4.56 -4.08 11.94
CA THR A 205 -5.83 -4.70 11.52
C THR A 205 -6.12 -5.97 12.31
N HIS A 206 -5.10 -6.74 12.70
CA HIS A 206 -5.26 -7.89 13.59
C HIS A 206 -5.85 -7.46 14.95
N ASP A 207 -5.26 -6.46 15.59
CA ASP A 207 -5.71 -5.97 16.90
C ASP A 207 -7.15 -5.42 16.81
N LEU A 208 -7.47 -4.72 15.72
CA LEU A 208 -8.81 -4.20 15.46
C LEU A 208 -9.82 -5.34 15.28
N GLU A 209 -9.60 -6.26 14.35
CA GLU A 209 -10.53 -7.35 14.06
C GLU A 209 -10.71 -8.30 15.26
N GLN A 210 -9.62 -8.59 15.98
CA GLN A 210 -9.68 -9.36 17.22
C GLN A 210 -10.56 -8.65 18.27
N SER A 211 -10.41 -7.35 18.43
CA SER A 211 -11.22 -6.57 19.38
C SER A 211 -12.71 -6.53 19.02
N MET A 212 -13.02 -6.55 17.72
CA MET A 212 -14.41 -6.60 17.21
C MET A 212 -15.01 -8.01 17.34
N GLY A 213 -14.17 -9.03 17.39
CA GLY A 213 -14.56 -10.42 17.44
C GLY A 213 -15.29 -10.90 16.18
N ILE A 214 -15.76 -12.16 16.21
CA ILE A 214 -16.38 -12.82 15.04
C ILE A 214 -17.56 -12.04 14.47
N ALA A 215 -18.45 -11.55 15.32
CA ALA A 215 -19.67 -10.87 14.87
C ALA A 215 -19.41 -9.41 14.41
N GLY A 216 -18.52 -8.70 15.11
CA GLY A 216 -18.22 -7.28 14.82
C GLY A 216 -17.39 -7.11 13.56
N SER A 217 -16.45 -8.02 13.31
CA SER A 217 -15.56 -7.98 12.14
C SER A 217 -16.24 -8.36 10.81
N ARG A 218 -17.55 -8.66 10.83
CA ARG A 218 -18.38 -8.91 9.63
C ARG A 218 -19.05 -7.66 9.07
N LYS A 219 -19.07 -6.59 9.84
CA LYS A 219 -19.77 -5.35 9.48
C LYS A 219 -18.82 -4.39 8.76
#